data_43bbc443310e507adf73dbbc3a284640
#
_entry.id   43bbc443310e507adf73dbbc3a284640
#
_cell.length_a   1.000
_cell.length_b   1.000
_cell.length_c   1.000
_cell.angle_alpha   90.00
_cell.angle_beta   90.00
_cell.angle_gamma   90.00
#
_symmetry.space_group_name_H-M   'P 1'
#
loop_
_entity.id
_entity.type
_entity.pdbx_description
1 polymer ?
#
loop_
_entity_poly.entity_id
_entity_poly.type
_entity_poly.pdbx_seq_one_letter_code
_entity_poly.pdbx_strand_id
1 'polypeptide(L)'
;MMPVEFNEISPAKINLFLKIISKRDDGYHNLRSGVTLINLHDEVSAQKSSEFKVKYTGEFAPPDNSFKDCIVEKIFSKFKIAKPQYCFTIKKNIPVQSGLGSASSNAAAVLRILKKLDYKEVKTINFIEIGADIPLFVENQDSLVRGIGDITIKQSFPKYYFLLIKPIQNCSTEEMYNEVDVKDINFDLNFDTDEISEFDMGNDFEVIADRKYPEIATLLKFMRGFSDVIFSRLTGSGSCIYSAFEKKDSAEKALNLFKERFPDHWAVVVENNFL
;
A
#
# COMPACT_ATOMS: atom_id res chain seq x y z
N MET A 1 27.59 26.77 0.23
CA MET A 1 26.29 26.41 0.80
C MET A 1 25.96 24.99 0.36
N MET A 2 25.71 24.07 1.31
CA MET A 2 25.16 22.77 0.93
C MET A 2 23.80 22.99 0.25
N PRO A 3 23.48 22.22 -0.81
CA PRO A 3 22.17 22.34 -1.44
C PRO A 3 21.09 22.00 -0.40
N VAL A 4 20.03 22.78 -0.36
CA VAL A 4 18.88 22.49 0.49
C VAL A 4 18.25 21.21 -0.02
N GLU A 5 18.26 20.18 0.80
CA GLU A 5 17.71 18.87 0.50
C GLU A 5 16.50 18.60 1.41
N PHE A 6 15.42 18.13 0.84
CA PHE A 6 14.23 17.71 1.55
C PHE A 6 14.11 16.19 1.42
N ASN A 7 13.93 15.52 2.54
CA ASN A 7 13.78 14.07 2.59
C ASN A 7 12.47 13.69 3.29
N GLU A 8 11.77 12.73 2.73
CA GLU A 8 10.55 12.13 3.26
C GLU A 8 10.61 10.61 3.13
N ILE A 9 10.18 9.91 4.16
CA ILE A 9 9.86 8.50 4.06
C ILE A 9 8.47 8.33 3.45
N SER A 10 8.32 7.27 2.66
CA SER A 10 7.10 6.92 1.96
C SER A 10 6.76 5.47 2.33
N PRO A 11 6.08 5.23 3.47
CA PRO A 11 5.87 3.89 4.00
C PRO A 11 4.92 3.08 3.14
N ALA A 12 5.09 1.76 3.15
CA ALA A 12 4.08 0.83 2.67
C ALA A 12 2.95 0.67 3.69
N LYS A 13 1.82 0.14 3.23
CA LYS A 13 0.68 -0.22 4.08
C LYS A 13 0.32 -1.70 3.93
N ILE A 14 -0.32 -2.26 4.93
CA ILE A 14 -1.01 -3.54 4.88
C ILE A 14 -2.48 -3.31 5.23
N ASN A 15 -3.38 -3.95 4.47
CA ASN A 15 -4.78 -4.06 4.88
C ASN A 15 -4.88 -5.27 5.83
N LEU A 16 -5.06 -5.02 7.12
CA LEU A 16 -5.28 -6.07 8.12
C LEU A 16 -6.58 -6.83 7.84
N PHE A 17 -7.57 -6.11 7.33
CA PHE A 17 -8.77 -6.65 6.71
C PHE A 17 -9.25 -5.72 5.59
N LEU A 18 -10.04 -6.24 4.67
CA LEU A 18 -10.70 -5.47 3.63
C LEU A 18 -12.06 -6.10 3.30
N LYS A 19 -13.12 -5.35 3.57
CA LYS A 19 -14.50 -5.75 3.28
C LYS A 19 -15.10 -4.82 2.24
N ILE A 20 -15.74 -5.40 1.24
CA ILE A 20 -16.49 -4.66 0.22
C ILE A 20 -17.94 -4.59 0.71
N ILE A 21 -18.44 -3.37 0.89
CA ILE A 21 -19.75 -3.12 1.51
C ILE A 21 -20.85 -3.02 0.48
N SER A 22 -20.60 -2.35 -0.65
CA SER A 22 -21.57 -2.20 -1.73
C SER A 22 -20.90 -1.75 -3.02
N LYS A 23 -21.58 -1.98 -4.14
CA LYS A 23 -21.24 -1.35 -5.43
C LYS A 23 -22.04 -0.09 -5.59
N ARG A 24 -21.39 0.98 -6.05
CA ARG A 24 -21.98 2.31 -6.29
C ARG A 24 -22.41 2.45 -7.75
N ASP A 25 -23.31 3.39 -8.01
CA ASP A 25 -23.79 3.70 -9.38
C ASP A 25 -22.69 4.29 -10.26
N ASP A 26 -21.64 4.90 -9.66
CA ASP A 26 -20.47 5.45 -10.37
C ASP A 26 -19.41 4.38 -10.72
N GLY A 27 -19.69 3.11 -10.43
CA GLY A 27 -18.83 1.96 -10.71
C GLY A 27 -17.79 1.66 -9.61
N TYR A 28 -17.59 2.54 -8.65
CA TYR A 28 -16.76 2.30 -7.48
C TYR A 28 -17.44 1.37 -6.47
N HIS A 29 -16.66 0.89 -5.50
CA HIS A 29 -17.16 0.07 -4.39
C HIS A 29 -16.93 0.81 -3.07
N ASN A 30 -17.96 0.83 -2.22
CA ASN A 30 -17.77 1.20 -0.82
C ASN A 30 -17.07 0.04 -0.11
N LEU A 31 -16.05 0.39 0.67
CA LEU A 31 -15.26 -0.56 1.41
C LEU A 31 -15.10 -0.16 2.88
N ARG A 32 -14.70 -1.12 3.70
CA ARG A 32 -14.21 -0.91 5.05
C ARG A 32 -12.94 -1.73 5.23
N SER A 33 -11.88 -1.08 5.70
CA SER A 33 -10.58 -1.72 5.83
C SER A 33 -9.81 -1.18 7.04
N GLY A 34 -9.22 -2.07 7.83
CA GLY A 34 -8.19 -1.69 8.79
C GLY A 34 -6.83 -1.64 8.08
N VAL A 35 -6.19 -0.49 8.09
CA VAL A 35 -4.93 -0.28 7.39
C VAL A 35 -3.85 0.13 8.37
N THR A 36 -2.74 -0.60 8.38
CA THR A 36 -1.55 -0.28 9.19
C THR A 36 -0.37 0.03 8.28
N LEU A 37 0.44 1.00 8.69
CA LEU A 37 1.71 1.33 8.04
C LEU A 37 2.80 0.37 8.54
N ILE A 38 3.75 0.05 7.67
CA ILE A 38 4.86 -0.86 7.98
C ILE A 38 6.21 -0.21 7.70
N ASN A 39 7.26 -0.70 8.37
CA ASN A 39 8.62 -0.18 8.26
C ASN A 39 9.33 -0.43 6.92
N LEU A 40 8.67 -1.07 5.95
CA LEU A 40 9.09 -1.07 4.55
C LEU A 40 8.69 0.26 3.92
N HIS A 41 9.62 1.00 3.32
CA HIS A 41 9.33 2.31 2.75
C HIS A 41 10.20 2.63 1.53
N ASP A 42 9.64 3.41 0.62
CA ASP A 42 10.41 4.16 -0.37
C ASP A 42 10.95 5.45 0.28
N GLU A 43 11.97 6.03 -0.30
CA GLU A 43 12.53 7.32 0.13
C GLU A 43 12.31 8.33 -0.99
N VAL A 44 11.76 9.49 -0.65
CA VAL A 44 11.54 10.58 -1.60
C VAL A 44 12.36 11.78 -1.17
N SER A 45 13.24 12.23 -2.05
CA SER A 45 14.05 13.43 -1.80
C SER A 45 13.84 14.47 -2.89
N ALA A 46 14.05 15.74 -2.55
CA ALA A 46 14.07 16.86 -3.50
C ALA A 46 15.30 17.72 -3.25
N GLN A 47 16.14 17.83 -4.25
CA GLN A 47 17.36 18.61 -4.23
C GLN A 47 17.29 19.73 -5.26
N LYS A 48 17.76 20.94 -4.91
CA LYS A 48 17.79 22.08 -5.83
C LYS A 48 18.58 21.75 -7.10
N SER A 49 18.02 22.08 -8.26
CA SER A 49 18.54 21.78 -9.59
C SER A 49 18.34 22.98 -10.52
N SER A 50 19.01 23.02 -11.65
CA SER A 50 18.78 24.03 -12.71
C SER A 50 17.44 23.86 -13.41
N GLU A 51 16.86 22.65 -13.36
CA GLU A 51 15.60 22.30 -14.01
C GLU A 51 14.83 21.26 -13.19
N PHE A 52 13.54 21.14 -13.46
CA PHE A 52 12.72 20.07 -12.90
C PHE A 52 13.11 18.72 -13.48
N LYS A 53 13.40 17.75 -12.60
CA LYS A 53 13.71 16.37 -12.97
C LYS A 53 13.07 15.41 -11.99
N VAL A 54 12.76 14.20 -12.47
CA VAL A 54 12.38 13.05 -11.64
C VAL A 54 13.33 11.91 -11.94
N LYS A 55 13.86 11.29 -10.90
CA LYS A 55 14.75 10.12 -10.98
C LYS A 55 14.21 9.00 -10.10
N TYR A 56 14.42 7.79 -10.56
CA TYR A 56 14.12 6.58 -9.79
C TYR A 56 15.41 5.81 -9.54
N THR A 57 15.56 5.29 -8.34
CA THR A 57 16.67 4.44 -7.89
C THR A 57 16.13 3.32 -7.02
N GLY A 58 16.97 2.38 -6.61
CA GLY A 58 16.59 1.27 -5.72
C GLY A 58 16.20 0.00 -6.48
N GLU A 59 15.88 -1.04 -5.73
CA GLU A 59 15.64 -2.40 -6.24
C GLU A 59 14.48 -2.47 -7.24
N PHE A 60 13.42 -1.69 -7.01
CA PHE A 60 12.20 -1.69 -7.83
C PHE A 60 12.08 -0.45 -8.72
N ALA A 61 13.19 0.23 -8.99
CA ALA A 61 13.22 1.32 -9.97
C ALA A 61 13.00 0.76 -11.39
N PRO A 62 12.31 1.51 -12.28
CA PRO A 62 12.17 1.08 -13.67
C PRO A 62 13.56 1.10 -14.36
N PRO A 63 13.85 0.12 -15.24
CA PRO A 63 15.16 -0.01 -15.90
C PRO A 63 15.59 1.22 -16.70
N ASP A 64 14.65 1.90 -17.34
CA ASP A 64 14.86 3.11 -18.14
C ASP A 64 14.71 4.41 -17.34
N ASN A 65 14.61 4.30 -16.01
CA ASN A 65 14.41 5.39 -15.07
C ASN A 65 13.13 6.21 -15.34
N SER A 66 12.14 5.64 -16.00
CA SER A 66 10.84 6.24 -16.27
C SER A 66 9.68 5.34 -15.84
N PHE A 67 8.60 5.94 -15.33
CA PHE A 67 7.30 5.32 -15.22
C PHE A 67 6.35 5.99 -16.20
N LYS A 68 5.56 5.19 -16.94
CA LYS A 68 4.53 5.73 -17.85
C LYS A 68 3.61 6.73 -17.15
N ASP A 69 3.31 6.46 -15.88
CA ASP A 69 2.47 7.28 -15.02
C ASP A 69 3.27 7.80 -13.83
N CYS A 70 4.26 8.66 -14.09
CA CYS A 70 5.06 9.28 -13.05
C CYS A 70 4.16 10.08 -12.09
N ILE A 71 4.01 9.59 -10.85
CA ILE A 71 3.12 10.21 -9.87
C ILE A 71 3.50 11.65 -9.54
N VAL A 72 4.80 11.98 -9.58
CA VAL A 72 5.29 13.35 -9.36
C VAL A 72 4.80 14.27 -10.47
N GLU A 73 4.99 13.88 -11.74
CA GLU A 73 4.52 14.66 -12.87
C GLU A 73 3.01 14.81 -12.93
N LYS A 74 2.29 13.74 -12.53
CA LYS A 74 0.84 13.75 -12.43
C LYS A 74 0.33 14.81 -11.44
N ILE A 75 0.99 14.98 -10.29
CA ILE A 75 0.66 16.03 -9.32
C ILE A 75 0.80 17.40 -9.96
N PHE A 76 1.95 17.70 -10.58
CA PHE A 76 2.20 19.02 -11.18
C PHE A 76 1.26 19.33 -12.34
N SER A 77 1.02 18.37 -13.23
CA SER A 77 0.17 18.56 -14.42
C SER A 77 -1.30 18.70 -14.04
N LYS A 78 -1.81 17.83 -13.17
CA LYS A 78 -3.23 17.80 -12.81
C LYS A 78 -3.68 19.06 -12.07
N PHE A 79 -2.86 19.53 -11.14
CA PHE A 79 -3.18 20.72 -10.34
C PHE A 79 -2.58 22.01 -10.90
N LYS A 80 -1.99 21.95 -12.11
CA LYS A 80 -1.37 23.10 -12.77
C LYS A 80 -0.37 23.86 -11.89
N ILE A 81 0.35 23.10 -11.04
CA ILE A 81 1.37 23.67 -10.17
C ILE A 81 2.62 23.95 -11.01
N ALA A 82 3.22 25.12 -10.84
CA ALA A 82 4.49 25.45 -11.49
C ALA A 82 5.60 24.48 -11.05
N LYS A 83 6.24 23.83 -12.02
CA LYS A 83 7.34 22.88 -11.74
C LYS A 83 8.53 23.62 -11.11
N PRO A 84 9.01 23.19 -9.93
CA PRO A 84 10.14 23.82 -9.25
C PRO A 84 11.47 23.47 -9.92
N GLN A 85 12.48 24.28 -9.67
CA GLN A 85 13.87 23.96 -10.03
C GLN A 85 14.47 22.97 -9.01
N TYR A 86 13.91 21.75 -9.00
CA TYR A 86 14.33 20.65 -8.13
C TYR A 86 14.41 19.34 -8.91
N CYS A 87 15.35 18.50 -8.51
CA CYS A 87 15.41 17.10 -8.90
C CYS A 87 14.76 16.30 -7.78
N PHE A 88 13.61 15.67 -8.08
CA PHE A 88 13.00 14.68 -7.19
C PHE A 88 13.63 13.32 -7.43
N THR A 89 14.09 12.66 -6.38
CA THR A 89 14.60 11.29 -6.45
C THR A 89 13.71 10.38 -5.61
N ILE A 90 13.20 9.32 -6.23
CA ILE A 90 12.41 8.30 -5.54
C ILE A 90 13.23 7.02 -5.53
N LYS A 91 13.67 6.60 -4.33
CA LYS A 91 14.33 5.31 -4.13
C LYS A 91 13.26 4.26 -3.85
N LYS A 92 13.09 3.36 -4.82
CA LYS A 92 12.07 2.32 -4.83
C LYS A 92 12.54 1.08 -4.09
N ASN A 93 12.07 0.90 -2.85
CA ASN A 93 12.30 -0.28 -2.03
C ASN A 93 11.02 -1.14 -1.89
N ILE A 94 9.86 -0.59 -2.27
CA ILE A 94 8.57 -1.29 -2.26
C ILE A 94 8.32 -1.89 -3.64
N PRO A 95 8.02 -3.20 -3.74
CA PRO A 95 7.66 -3.82 -5.02
C PRO A 95 6.49 -3.11 -5.71
N VAL A 96 6.59 -2.96 -7.03
CA VAL A 96 5.50 -2.38 -7.82
C VAL A 96 4.34 -3.37 -8.00
N GLN A 97 3.12 -2.85 -8.20
CA GLN A 97 1.90 -3.68 -8.39
C GLN A 97 1.68 -4.71 -7.27
N SER A 98 1.94 -4.30 -6.03
CA SER A 98 1.98 -5.18 -4.86
C SER A 98 0.78 -5.06 -3.91
N GLY A 99 -0.11 -4.07 -4.10
CA GLY A 99 -1.16 -3.76 -3.14
C GLY A 99 -0.69 -3.04 -1.88
N LEU A 100 0.61 -2.68 -1.80
CA LEU A 100 1.26 -2.03 -0.66
C LEU A 100 1.15 -0.49 -0.65
N GLY A 101 0.46 0.11 -1.62
CA GLY A 101 0.16 1.55 -1.66
C GLY A 101 1.33 2.46 -2.04
N SER A 102 2.45 1.92 -2.58
CA SER A 102 3.67 2.67 -2.87
C SER A 102 3.45 3.94 -3.69
N ALA A 103 2.65 3.91 -4.77
CA ALA A 103 2.41 5.08 -5.61
C ALA A 103 1.71 6.22 -4.84
N SER A 104 0.67 5.90 -4.06
CA SER A 104 -0.06 6.87 -3.24
C SER A 104 0.80 7.40 -2.09
N SER A 105 1.64 6.55 -1.50
CA SER A 105 2.60 6.95 -0.47
C SER A 105 3.66 7.90 -1.03
N ASN A 106 4.20 7.61 -2.22
CA ASN A 106 5.16 8.49 -2.91
C ASN A 106 4.51 9.85 -3.24
N ALA A 107 3.25 9.85 -3.69
CA ALA A 107 2.50 11.09 -3.91
C ALA A 107 2.39 11.92 -2.63
N ALA A 108 2.00 11.29 -1.52
CA ALA A 108 1.89 11.95 -0.22
C ALA A 108 3.25 12.54 0.25
N ALA A 109 4.34 11.80 0.06
CA ALA A 109 5.69 12.28 0.38
C ALA A 109 6.07 13.52 -0.45
N VAL A 110 5.77 13.52 -1.77
CA VAL A 110 5.96 14.69 -2.64
C VAL A 110 5.12 15.87 -2.15
N LEU A 111 3.86 15.66 -1.80
CA LEU A 111 2.98 16.72 -1.27
C LEU A 111 3.52 17.31 0.03
N ARG A 112 4.08 16.48 0.94
CA ARG A 112 4.74 16.96 2.16
C ARG A 112 5.98 17.80 1.84
N ILE A 113 6.79 17.42 0.84
CA ILE A 113 7.92 18.23 0.37
C ILE A 113 7.45 19.55 -0.21
N LEU A 114 6.42 19.56 -1.07
CA LEU A 114 5.87 20.78 -1.65
C LEU A 114 5.31 21.73 -0.56
N LYS A 115 4.70 21.18 0.49
CA LYS A 115 4.28 21.96 1.66
C LYS A 115 5.47 22.63 2.37
N LYS A 116 6.60 21.92 2.53
CA LYS A 116 7.84 22.46 3.10
C LYS A 116 8.48 23.54 2.19
N LEU A 117 8.25 23.45 0.88
CA LEU A 117 8.66 24.44 -0.12
C LEU A 117 7.67 25.61 -0.25
N ASP A 118 6.65 25.70 0.62
CA ASP A 118 5.63 26.75 0.67
C ASP A 118 4.75 26.86 -0.60
N TYR A 119 4.52 25.72 -1.27
CA TYR A 119 3.53 25.66 -2.36
C TYR A 119 2.11 25.73 -1.79
N LYS A 120 1.47 26.91 -1.93
CA LYS A 120 0.13 27.19 -1.37
C LYS A 120 -0.96 26.33 -2.00
N GLU A 121 -0.77 25.95 -3.25
CA GLU A 121 -1.67 25.10 -4.03
C GLU A 121 -1.93 23.75 -3.35
N VAL A 122 -0.96 23.22 -2.61
CA VAL A 122 -1.09 21.93 -1.88
C VAL A 122 -2.27 21.95 -0.90
N LYS A 123 -2.64 23.12 -0.37
CA LYS A 123 -3.77 23.26 0.58
C LYS A 123 -5.15 23.08 -0.07
N THR A 124 -5.23 23.23 -1.38
CA THR A 124 -6.49 23.17 -2.15
C THR A 124 -6.61 21.91 -2.99
N ILE A 125 -5.61 21.01 -2.93
CA ILE A 125 -5.61 19.77 -3.68
C ILE A 125 -6.69 18.82 -3.14
N ASN A 126 -7.55 18.36 -4.01
CA ASN A 126 -8.40 17.21 -3.74
C ASN A 126 -7.57 15.93 -3.97
N PHE A 127 -7.06 15.32 -2.90
CA PHE A 127 -6.15 14.16 -2.97
C PHE A 127 -6.77 12.94 -3.66
N ILE A 128 -8.08 12.76 -3.55
CA ILE A 128 -8.82 11.65 -4.17
C ILE A 128 -8.65 11.66 -5.69
N GLU A 129 -8.52 12.84 -6.29
CA GLU A 129 -8.30 12.96 -7.73
C GLU A 129 -6.96 12.39 -8.22
N ILE A 130 -5.98 12.21 -7.34
CA ILE A 130 -4.69 11.58 -7.63
C ILE A 130 -4.79 10.08 -7.34
N GLY A 131 -5.41 9.73 -6.21
CA GLY A 131 -5.60 8.34 -5.78
C GLY A 131 -6.30 8.25 -4.43
N ALA A 132 -7.21 7.29 -4.27
CA ALA A 132 -8.06 7.15 -3.08
C ALA A 132 -7.26 6.92 -1.78
N ASP A 133 -6.13 6.23 -1.84
CA ASP A 133 -5.28 5.94 -0.66
C ASP A 133 -4.41 7.14 -0.22
N ILE A 134 -4.36 8.26 -0.97
CA ILE A 134 -3.45 9.37 -0.64
C ILE A 134 -3.77 10.02 0.71
N PRO A 135 -5.05 10.26 1.10
CA PRO A 135 -5.37 10.81 2.42
C PRO A 135 -4.72 10.04 3.56
N LEU A 136 -4.75 8.70 3.53
CA LEU A 136 -4.11 7.82 4.50
C LEU A 136 -2.62 8.14 4.68
N PHE A 137 -1.89 8.28 3.57
CA PHE A 137 -0.45 8.53 3.59
C PHE A 137 -0.07 10.00 3.87
N VAL A 138 -0.98 10.95 3.61
CA VAL A 138 -0.77 12.36 4.00
C VAL A 138 -0.83 12.50 5.52
N GLU A 139 -1.76 11.80 6.16
CA GLU A 139 -1.89 11.75 7.62
C GLU A 139 -0.82 10.88 8.28
N ASN A 140 -0.27 9.92 7.53
CA ASN A 140 0.84 9.04 7.92
C ASN A 140 0.58 8.32 9.25
N GLN A 141 -0.60 7.69 9.36
CA GLN A 141 -1.04 7.00 10.57
C GLN A 141 -1.89 5.76 10.24
N ASP A 142 -1.92 4.82 11.17
CA ASP A 142 -2.82 3.67 11.10
C ASP A 142 -4.28 4.14 11.14
N SER A 143 -5.13 3.53 10.32
CA SER A 143 -6.49 4.03 10.11
C SER A 143 -7.50 2.93 9.81
N LEU A 144 -8.73 3.16 10.27
CA LEU A 144 -9.91 2.55 9.68
C LEU A 144 -10.29 3.37 8.44
N VAL A 145 -10.34 2.70 7.29
CA VAL A 145 -10.62 3.30 5.99
C VAL A 145 -12.03 2.92 5.55
N ARG A 146 -12.80 3.89 5.06
CA ARG A 146 -14.19 3.74 4.57
C ARG A 146 -14.36 4.43 3.20
N GLY A 147 -15.60 4.37 2.66
CA GLY A 147 -15.93 4.94 1.36
C GLY A 147 -15.25 4.18 0.24
N ILE A 148 -14.68 4.87 -0.73
CA ILE A 148 -13.87 4.27 -1.82
C ILE A 148 -12.38 4.13 -1.43
N GLY A 149 -12.02 4.34 -0.16
CA GLY A 149 -10.67 4.43 0.35
C GLY A 149 -10.29 5.85 0.83
N ASP A 150 -11.21 6.78 0.74
CA ASP A 150 -11.04 8.23 0.87
C ASP A 150 -11.37 8.77 2.27
N ILE A 151 -12.09 8.02 3.09
CA ILE A 151 -12.44 8.39 4.46
C ILE A 151 -11.50 7.64 5.40
N THR A 152 -10.64 8.37 6.11
CA THR A 152 -9.67 7.85 7.06
C THR A 152 -10.04 8.24 8.48
N ILE A 153 -10.10 7.27 9.38
CA ILE A 153 -10.36 7.47 10.81
C ILE A 153 -9.17 6.87 11.55
N LYS A 154 -8.47 7.68 12.34
CA LYS A 154 -7.33 7.20 13.13
C LYS A 154 -7.72 6.00 13.98
N GLN A 155 -6.95 4.92 13.85
CA GLN A 155 -7.17 3.68 14.58
C GLN A 155 -5.82 3.09 14.98
N SER A 156 -5.71 2.59 16.20
CA SER A 156 -4.52 1.85 16.64
C SER A 156 -4.78 0.35 16.49
N PHE A 157 -3.79 -0.36 16.00
CA PHE A 157 -3.82 -1.83 15.90
C PHE A 157 -2.73 -2.44 16.79
N PRO A 158 -2.86 -3.71 17.19
CA PRO A 158 -1.81 -4.42 17.90
C PRO A 158 -0.50 -4.44 17.09
N LYS A 159 0.62 -4.55 17.82
CA LYS A 159 1.91 -4.74 17.16
C LYS A 159 2.01 -6.15 16.60
N TYR A 160 2.36 -6.23 15.32
CA TYR A 160 2.63 -7.46 14.61
C TYR A 160 3.98 -7.42 13.91
N TYR A 161 4.55 -8.61 13.69
CA TYR A 161 5.61 -8.87 12.73
C TYR A 161 5.00 -9.59 11.54
N PHE A 162 5.27 -9.13 10.33
CA PHE A 162 4.70 -9.69 9.13
C PHE A 162 5.77 -10.33 8.26
N LEU A 163 5.56 -11.57 7.85
CA LEU A 163 6.24 -12.11 6.68
C LEU A 163 5.47 -11.67 5.44
N LEU A 164 6.08 -10.80 4.64
CA LEU A 164 5.52 -10.24 3.41
C LEU A 164 6.11 -10.98 2.22
N ILE A 165 5.27 -11.37 1.28
CA ILE A 165 5.66 -12.11 0.08
C ILE A 165 5.05 -11.43 -1.14
N LYS A 166 5.89 -11.20 -2.17
CA LYS A 166 5.42 -10.75 -3.49
C LYS A 166 5.43 -11.96 -4.42
N PRO A 167 4.25 -12.47 -4.84
CA PRO A 167 4.14 -13.47 -5.89
C PRO A 167 4.76 -12.96 -7.19
N ILE A 168 5.18 -13.86 -8.06
CA ILE A 168 5.69 -13.55 -9.40
C ILE A 168 4.54 -12.95 -10.24
N GLN A 169 3.37 -13.55 -10.11
CA GLN A 169 2.15 -13.08 -10.77
C GLN A 169 1.67 -11.74 -10.18
N ASN A 170 1.30 -10.80 -11.03
CA ASN A 170 0.69 -9.54 -10.63
C ASN A 170 -0.84 -9.63 -10.68
N CYS A 171 -1.52 -8.92 -9.77
CA CYS A 171 -2.96 -8.70 -9.82
C CYS A 171 -3.26 -7.32 -10.39
N SER A 172 -4.19 -7.25 -11.32
CA SER A 172 -4.75 -5.97 -11.76
C SER A 172 -5.84 -5.54 -10.79
N THR A 173 -5.69 -4.36 -10.17
CA THR A 173 -6.71 -3.80 -9.26
C THR A 173 -8.05 -3.66 -9.96
N GLU A 174 -8.06 -3.18 -11.22
CA GLU A 174 -9.27 -3.03 -12.02
C GLU A 174 -9.96 -4.37 -12.25
N GLU A 175 -9.21 -5.41 -12.64
CA GLU A 175 -9.76 -6.74 -12.83
C GLU A 175 -10.32 -7.32 -11.54
N MET A 176 -9.63 -7.14 -10.40
CA MET A 176 -10.10 -7.63 -9.11
C MET A 176 -11.44 -6.98 -8.73
N TYR A 177 -11.60 -5.67 -8.91
CA TYR A 177 -12.86 -4.99 -8.63
C TYR A 177 -13.97 -5.37 -9.62
N ASN A 178 -13.65 -5.62 -10.89
CA ASN A 178 -14.63 -6.04 -11.91
C ASN A 178 -15.17 -7.46 -11.67
N GLU A 179 -14.39 -8.33 -11.03
CA GLU A 179 -14.77 -9.70 -10.67
C GLU A 179 -15.59 -9.79 -9.37
N VAL A 180 -15.79 -8.66 -8.67
CA VAL A 180 -16.61 -8.63 -7.46
C VAL A 180 -18.07 -8.89 -7.81
N ASP A 181 -18.57 -10.09 -7.49
CA ASP A 181 -20.00 -10.36 -7.46
C ASP A 181 -20.51 -10.12 -6.03
N VAL A 182 -21.49 -9.23 -5.91
CA VAL A 182 -22.15 -8.92 -4.63
C VAL A 182 -22.71 -10.16 -3.95
N LYS A 183 -23.00 -11.23 -4.71
CA LYS A 183 -23.48 -12.53 -4.20
C LYS A 183 -22.40 -13.36 -3.51
N ASP A 184 -21.13 -13.17 -3.89
CA ASP A 184 -20.00 -13.86 -3.29
C ASP A 184 -19.53 -13.22 -1.98
N ILE A 185 -20.07 -12.04 -1.66
CA ILE A 185 -19.68 -11.26 -0.49
C ILE A 185 -20.78 -11.38 0.55
N ASN A 186 -20.42 -11.91 1.70
CA ASN A 186 -21.32 -12.01 2.84
C ASN A 186 -21.47 -10.60 3.46
N PHE A 187 -22.50 -9.85 3.01
CA PHE A 187 -22.84 -8.57 3.61
C PHE A 187 -23.46 -8.79 4.98
N ASP A 188 -22.65 -8.84 6.01
CA ASP A 188 -23.18 -8.71 7.36
C ASP A 188 -23.52 -7.24 7.61
N LEU A 189 -24.82 -6.93 7.60
CA LEU A 189 -25.37 -5.56 7.66
C LEU A 189 -25.15 -4.84 9.01
N ASN A 190 -24.50 -5.49 9.98
CA ASN A 190 -24.25 -4.92 11.32
C ASN A 190 -22.91 -4.16 11.43
N PHE A 191 -22.36 -3.66 10.33
CA PHE A 191 -21.07 -2.98 10.29
C PHE A 191 -21.00 -1.56 10.89
N ASP A 192 -22.05 -1.09 11.55
CA ASP A 192 -22.06 0.24 12.20
C ASP A 192 -21.45 0.23 13.62
N THR A 193 -21.05 -0.92 14.14
CA THR A 193 -20.38 -1.00 15.44
C THR A 193 -18.89 -0.76 15.27
N ASP A 194 -18.31 0.14 16.08
CA ASP A 194 -16.88 0.43 16.11
C ASP A 194 -16.04 -0.72 16.73
N GLU A 195 -16.70 -1.74 17.28
CA GLU A 195 -16.09 -2.93 17.84
C GLU A 195 -15.89 -4.00 16.76
N ILE A 196 -14.77 -3.95 16.06
CA ILE A 196 -14.42 -4.95 15.05
C ILE A 196 -13.13 -5.63 15.44
N SER A 197 -13.23 -6.96 15.62
CA SER A 197 -12.04 -7.79 15.68
C SER A 197 -11.43 -7.91 14.27
N GLU A 198 -10.24 -7.37 14.08
CA GLU A 198 -9.47 -7.55 12.86
C GLU A 198 -9.19 -9.03 12.53
N PHE A 199 -9.34 -9.91 13.51
CA PHE A 199 -9.10 -11.35 13.36
C PHE A 199 -10.17 -12.05 12.53
N ASP A 200 -11.40 -11.55 12.53
CA ASP A 200 -12.55 -12.26 11.95
C ASP A 200 -12.88 -11.80 10.53
N MET A 201 -12.27 -10.72 10.01
CA MET A 201 -12.79 -10.06 8.83
C MET A 201 -12.20 -10.51 7.49
N GLY A 202 -10.97 -11.00 7.41
CA GLY A 202 -10.36 -11.43 6.14
C GLY A 202 -10.23 -10.31 5.09
N ASN A 203 -9.99 -10.72 3.84
CA ASN A 203 -9.97 -9.83 2.67
C ASN A 203 -10.89 -10.41 1.59
N ASP A 204 -11.92 -9.68 1.20
CA ASP A 204 -12.93 -10.17 0.24
C ASP A 204 -12.35 -10.46 -1.14
N PHE A 205 -11.23 -9.85 -1.51
CA PHE A 205 -10.53 -10.18 -2.73
C PHE A 205 -9.87 -11.56 -2.72
N GLU A 206 -9.72 -12.22 -1.55
CA GLU A 206 -9.10 -13.55 -1.50
C GLU A 206 -9.92 -14.60 -2.27
N VAL A 207 -11.25 -14.51 -2.25
CA VAL A 207 -12.13 -15.41 -3.01
C VAL A 207 -11.88 -15.29 -4.51
N ILE A 208 -11.65 -14.05 -4.99
CA ILE A 208 -11.35 -13.78 -6.39
C ILE A 208 -9.92 -14.24 -6.72
N ALA A 209 -8.96 -13.93 -5.84
CA ALA A 209 -7.57 -14.32 -6.00
C ALA A 209 -7.42 -15.85 -6.06
N ASP A 210 -8.14 -16.58 -5.22
CA ASP A 210 -8.12 -18.05 -5.19
C ASP A 210 -8.57 -18.66 -6.51
N ARG A 211 -9.60 -18.08 -7.14
CA ARG A 211 -10.10 -18.54 -8.45
C ARG A 211 -9.19 -18.16 -9.62
N LYS A 212 -8.66 -16.94 -9.62
CA LYS A 212 -8.01 -16.31 -10.77
C LYS A 212 -6.49 -16.47 -10.78
N TYR A 213 -5.88 -16.58 -9.62
CA TYR A 213 -4.43 -16.56 -9.43
C TYR A 213 -3.96 -17.79 -8.62
N PRO A 214 -3.80 -18.98 -9.26
CA PRO A 214 -3.45 -20.25 -8.59
C PRO A 214 -2.16 -20.18 -7.77
N GLU A 215 -1.20 -19.33 -8.17
CA GLU A 215 0.02 -19.10 -7.41
C GLU A 215 -0.29 -18.51 -6.03
N ILE A 216 -1.14 -17.47 -5.97
CA ILE A 216 -1.52 -16.80 -4.72
C ILE A 216 -2.25 -17.79 -3.80
N ALA A 217 -3.18 -18.57 -4.34
CA ALA A 217 -3.89 -19.61 -3.59
C ALA A 217 -2.93 -20.63 -2.98
N THR A 218 -1.95 -21.08 -3.76
CA THR A 218 -0.92 -22.05 -3.33
C THR A 218 -0.06 -21.48 -2.21
N LEU A 219 0.42 -20.25 -2.39
CA LEU A 219 1.28 -19.57 -1.42
C LEU A 219 0.52 -19.29 -0.11
N LEU A 220 -0.71 -18.77 -0.18
CA LEU A 220 -1.53 -18.52 1.01
C LEU A 220 -1.81 -19.81 1.78
N LYS A 221 -2.12 -20.92 1.08
CA LYS A 221 -2.30 -22.23 1.72
C LYS A 221 -1.04 -22.68 2.44
N PHE A 222 0.15 -22.49 1.84
CA PHE A 222 1.42 -22.81 2.47
C PHE A 222 1.66 -21.95 3.71
N MET A 223 1.44 -20.65 3.62
CA MET A 223 1.67 -19.68 4.69
C MET A 223 0.75 -19.89 5.89
N ARG A 224 -0.48 -20.34 5.67
CA ARG A 224 -1.44 -20.70 6.74
C ARG A 224 -0.99 -21.90 7.57
N GLY A 225 -0.01 -22.66 7.10
CA GLY A 225 0.60 -23.80 7.81
C GLY A 225 1.81 -23.46 8.68
N PHE A 226 2.25 -22.20 8.76
CA PHE A 226 3.37 -21.83 9.63
C PHE A 226 3.01 -21.96 11.11
N SER A 227 3.99 -22.37 11.92
CA SER A 227 3.86 -22.33 13.37
C SER A 227 3.72 -20.90 13.86
N ASP A 228 2.90 -20.66 14.87
CA ASP A 228 2.66 -19.37 15.52
C ASP A 228 2.08 -18.30 14.59
N VAL A 229 1.60 -18.67 13.39
CA VAL A 229 0.89 -17.74 12.52
C VAL A 229 -0.47 -17.39 13.14
N ILE A 230 -0.75 -16.09 13.20
CA ILE A 230 -2.04 -15.59 13.68
C ILE A 230 -3.06 -15.66 12.53
N PHE A 231 -2.69 -15.09 11.39
CA PHE A 231 -3.44 -15.17 10.14
C PHE A 231 -2.52 -14.92 8.93
N SER A 232 -2.95 -15.39 7.75
CA SER A 232 -2.31 -15.10 6.46
C SER A 232 -3.34 -14.58 5.49
N ARG A 233 -3.06 -13.45 4.81
CA ARG A 233 -4.01 -12.71 3.97
C ARG A 233 -3.37 -12.07 2.76
N LEU A 234 -4.23 -11.76 1.79
CA LEU A 234 -3.92 -10.82 0.71
C LEU A 234 -3.96 -9.38 1.25
N THR A 235 -3.08 -8.49 0.79
CA THR A 235 -3.18 -7.06 1.09
C THR A 235 -3.74 -6.27 -0.09
N GLY A 236 -4.76 -5.45 0.16
CA GLY A 236 -5.47 -4.73 -0.89
C GLY A 236 -6.05 -5.68 -1.93
N SER A 237 -5.99 -5.30 -3.20
CA SER A 237 -6.32 -6.15 -4.35
C SER A 237 -5.18 -7.09 -4.78
N GLY A 238 -4.10 -7.13 -4.01
CA GLY A 238 -2.93 -7.96 -4.30
C GLY A 238 -1.88 -7.20 -5.15
N SER A 239 -0.85 -7.91 -5.57
CA SER A 239 -0.60 -9.36 -5.42
C SER A 239 0.08 -9.76 -4.12
N CYS A 240 0.67 -8.84 -3.32
CA CYS A 240 1.31 -9.24 -2.08
C CYS A 240 0.35 -9.92 -1.11
N ILE A 241 0.91 -10.93 -0.45
CA ILE A 241 0.32 -11.70 0.63
C ILE A 241 1.21 -11.59 1.87
N TYR A 242 0.64 -11.78 3.03
CA TYR A 242 1.40 -11.70 4.27
C TYR A 242 0.88 -12.67 5.34
N SER A 243 1.76 -13.04 6.26
CA SER A 243 1.42 -13.72 7.50
C SER A 243 1.76 -12.84 8.69
N ALA A 244 0.87 -12.75 9.67
CA ALA A 244 1.05 -11.98 10.89
C ALA A 244 1.50 -12.87 12.05
N PHE A 245 2.43 -12.37 12.87
CA PHE A 245 3.00 -13.03 14.03
C PHE A 245 3.11 -12.06 15.21
N GLU A 246 2.98 -12.55 16.43
CA GLU A 246 3.26 -11.77 17.65
C GLU A 246 4.76 -11.55 17.87
N LYS A 247 5.60 -12.49 17.41
CA LYS A 247 7.03 -12.49 17.68
C LYS A 247 7.85 -12.40 16.39
N LYS A 248 8.88 -11.57 16.42
CA LYS A 248 9.82 -11.41 15.30
C LYS A 248 10.48 -12.73 14.92
N ASP A 249 10.95 -13.49 15.92
CA ASP A 249 11.63 -14.78 15.70
C ASP A 249 10.73 -15.79 14.96
N SER A 250 9.41 -15.78 15.21
CA SER A 250 8.46 -16.65 14.49
C SER A 250 8.32 -16.23 13.03
N ALA A 251 8.27 -14.92 12.76
CA ALA A 251 8.25 -14.40 11.39
C ALA A 251 9.54 -14.71 10.62
N GLU A 252 10.70 -14.60 11.28
CA GLU A 252 12.01 -14.92 10.67
C GLU A 252 12.17 -16.42 10.39
N LYS A 253 11.69 -17.29 11.28
CA LYS A 253 11.64 -18.75 11.01
C LYS A 253 10.75 -19.07 9.82
N ALA A 254 9.57 -18.42 9.74
CA ALA A 254 8.66 -18.57 8.60
C ALA A 254 9.30 -18.10 7.29
N LEU A 255 10.06 -16.99 7.31
CA LEU A 255 10.82 -16.50 6.15
C LEU A 255 11.84 -17.55 5.67
N ASN A 256 12.60 -18.16 6.58
CA ASN A 256 13.58 -19.18 6.21
C ASN A 256 12.91 -20.41 5.56
N LEU A 257 11.85 -20.94 6.17
CA LEU A 257 11.07 -22.04 5.61
C LEU A 257 10.46 -21.68 4.25
N PHE A 258 9.99 -20.44 4.10
CA PHE A 258 9.45 -19.97 2.83
C PHE A 258 10.54 -19.93 1.74
N LYS A 259 11.71 -19.35 2.05
CA LYS A 259 12.82 -19.23 1.10
C LYS A 259 13.43 -20.59 0.70
N GLU A 260 13.43 -21.57 1.58
CA GLU A 260 13.81 -22.94 1.24
C GLU A 260 12.89 -23.56 0.18
N ARG A 261 11.59 -23.28 0.29
CA ARG A 261 10.57 -23.86 -0.62
C ARG A 261 10.36 -23.06 -1.88
N PHE A 262 10.48 -21.72 -1.82
CA PHE A 262 10.20 -20.76 -2.88
C PHE A 262 11.34 -19.74 -3.01
N PRO A 263 12.55 -20.14 -3.42
CA PRO A 263 13.75 -19.29 -3.39
C PRO A 263 13.66 -18.06 -4.32
N ASP A 264 12.89 -18.15 -5.41
CA ASP A 264 12.80 -17.09 -6.43
C ASP A 264 11.81 -15.97 -6.07
N HIS A 265 11.03 -16.16 -5.01
CA HIS A 265 10.05 -15.15 -4.59
C HIS A 265 10.69 -14.09 -3.71
N TRP A 266 10.32 -12.84 -3.94
CA TRP A 266 10.66 -11.77 -3.01
C TRP A 266 9.88 -11.97 -1.70
N ALA A 267 10.59 -11.93 -0.59
CA ALA A 267 10.01 -12.05 0.74
C ALA A 267 10.85 -11.31 1.77
N VAL A 268 10.18 -10.66 2.74
CA VAL A 268 10.83 -9.89 3.80
C VAL A 268 9.99 -9.92 5.08
N VAL A 269 10.67 -9.82 6.24
CA VAL A 269 10.00 -9.59 7.52
C VAL A 269 9.94 -8.09 7.78
N VAL A 270 8.75 -7.60 8.12
CA VAL A 270 8.47 -6.20 8.45
C VAL A 270 7.63 -6.10 9.72
N GLU A 271 7.46 -4.90 10.24
CA GLU A 271 6.62 -4.65 11.42
C GLU A 271 5.81 -3.36 11.27
N ASN A 272 4.67 -3.29 11.98
CA ASN A 272 3.92 -2.04 12.15
C ASN A 272 4.34 -1.31 13.45
N ASN A 273 3.67 -0.19 13.77
CA ASN A 273 3.95 0.63 14.97
C ASN A 273 5.43 1.08 15.04
N PHE A 274 5.97 1.57 13.93
CA PHE A 274 7.35 2.00 13.79
C PHE A 274 7.52 3.53 13.72
N LEU A 275 6.41 4.29 13.59
CA LEU A 275 6.36 5.76 13.51
C LEU A 275 6.09 6.38 14.88
#